data_7bdb5263c58a1e19d88aca468921daa0
#
_entry.id   7bdb5263c58a1e19d88aca468921daa0
#
_cell.length_a   1.000
_cell.length_b   1.000
_cell.length_c   1.000
_cell.angle_alpha   90.00
_cell.angle_beta   90.00
_cell.angle_gamma   90.00
#
_symmetry.space_group_name_H-M   'P 1'
#
loop_
_entity.id
_entity.type
_entity.pdbx_description
1 polymer ?
#
loop_
_entity_poly.entity_id
_entity_poly.type
_entity_poly.pdbx_seq_one_letter_code
_entity_poly.pdbx_strand_id
1 'polypeptide(L)'
;MLKRNKRFLLMFLTLALPFGCVGCSDGGSASYDQISGAEAKALMDSESGYIILDAREQYEYDEGHIPGAILIPYDKIADCAEKELPDKDQLILVYCRSGRRSKIAAEELVKLGYTNVKEFGGIIDWEYEIVK
;
A
#
# COMPACT_ATOMS: atom_id res chain seq x y z
N MET A 1 -53.90 -3.99 -62.15
CA MET A 1 -53.75 -3.69 -60.71
C MET A 1 -52.31 -3.68 -60.33
N LEU A 2 -51.72 -2.51 -60.19
CA LEU A 2 -50.31 -2.35 -59.85
C LEU A 2 -50.21 -2.05 -58.35
N LYS A 3 -49.67 -2.99 -57.58
CA LYS A 3 -49.38 -2.77 -56.18
C LYS A 3 -47.96 -2.09 -56.07
N ARG A 4 -47.96 -0.84 -55.75
CA ARG A 4 -46.70 -0.07 -55.46
C ARG A 4 -46.22 -0.43 -54.07
N ASN A 5 -45.18 -1.22 -53.98
CA ASN A 5 -44.42 -1.40 -52.74
C ASN A 5 -43.59 -0.15 -52.47
N LYS A 6 -43.99 0.59 -51.47
CA LYS A 6 -43.17 1.64 -50.89
C LYS A 6 -42.10 0.95 -50.05
N ARG A 7 -40.89 0.92 -50.57
CA ARG A 7 -39.70 0.58 -49.78
C ARG A 7 -39.42 1.75 -48.85
N PHE A 8 -39.72 1.56 -47.59
CA PHE A 8 -39.23 2.44 -46.53
C PHE A 8 -37.72 2.23 -46.38
N LEU A 9 -36.93 3.20 -46.84
CA LEU A 9 -35.51 3.24 -46.62
C LEU A 9 -35.29 3.80 -45.22
N LEU A 10 -35.10 2.92 -44.22
CA LEU A 10 -34.63 3.31 -42.90
C LEU A 10 -33.18 3.66 -43.04
N MET A 11 -32.93 4.95 -43.02
CA MET A 11 -31.60 5.51 -42.94
C MET A 11 -31.15 5.38 -41.48
N PHE A 12 -30.34 4.33 -41.17
CA PHE A 12 -29.64 4.21 -39.89
C PHE A 12 -28.57 5.28 -39.86
N LEU A 13 -28.86 6.36 -39.16
CA LEU A 13 -27.86 7.35 -38.79
C LEU A 13 -27.04 6.73 -37.65
N THR A 14 -25.92 6.08 -37.98
CA THR A 14 -24.94 5.66 -37.02
C THR A 14 -24.25 6.89 -36.49
N LEU A 15 -24.69 7.35 -35.31
CA LEU A 15 -23.99 8.35 -34.53
C LEU A 15 -22.73 7.68 -33.97
N ALA A 16 -21.63 7.83 -34.68
CA ALA A 16 -20.32 7.47 -34.17
C ALA A 16 -19.95 8.46 -33.06
N LEU A 17 -20.14 8.06 -31.83
CA LEU A 17 -19.55 8.74 -30.69
C LEU A 17 -18.03 8.56 -30.77
N PRO A 18 -17.25 9.62 -30.75
CA PRO A 18 -15.80 9.48 -30.56
C PRO A 18 -15.59 8.98 -29.14
N PHE A 19 -15.19 7.72 -29.03
CA PHE A 19 -14.62 7.21 -27.80
C PHE A 19 -13.31 7.99 -27.57
N GLY A 20 -13.43 9.11 -26.88
CA GLY A 20 -12.26 9.79 -26.36
C GLY A 20 -11.61 8.85 -25.35
N CYS A 21 -10.54 8.19 -25.73
CA CYS A 21 -9.55 7.70 -24.77
C CYS A 21 -9.06 8.90 -23.97
N VAL A 22 -9.74 9.21 -22.88
CA VAL A 22 -9.11 9.95 -21.81
C VAL A 22 -8.07 9.00 -21.26
N GLY A 23 -6.86 9.10 -21.76
CA GLY A 23 -5.72 8.53 -21.12
C GLY A 23 -5.58 9.20 -19.77
N CYS A 24 -6.19 8.63 -18.75
CA CYS A 24 -5.77 8.84 -17.40
C CYS A 24 -4.35 8.26 -17.30
N SER A 25 -3.37 9.07 -17.64
CA SER A 25 -2.07 8.90 -17.03
C SER A 25 -2.23 9.34 -15.58
N ASP A 26 -2.89 8.52 -14.79
CA ASP A 26 -2.60 8.45 -13.39
C ASP A 26 -1.14 8.00 -13.31
N GLY A 27 -0.27 8.98 -13.33
CA GLY A 27 0.96 8.88 -12.62
C GLY A 27 0.56 8.72 -11.17
N GLY A 28 0.06 7.52 -10.81
CA GLY A 28 -0.17 7.12 -9.45
C GLY A 28 1.19 7.22 -8.79
N SER A 29 1.43 8.35 -8.12
CA SER A 29 2.48 8.44 -7.13
C SER A 29 2.19 7.29 -6.18
N ALA A 30 2.98 6.23 -6.30
CA ALA A 30 2.91 5.13 -5.37
C ALA A 30 3.00 5.75 -3.98
N SER A 31 2.04 5.47 -3.13
CA SER A 31 1.89 6.08 -1.82
C SER A 31 1.65 5.01 -0.77
N TYR A 32 2.02 5.31 0.45
CA TYR A 32 1.65 4.50 1.60
C TYR A 32 0.50 5.16 2.36
N ASP A 33 -0.25 4.37 3.11
CA ASP A 33 -1.28 4.89 4.00
C ASP A 33 -0.70 5.19 5.38
N GLN A 34 -1.19 6.25 6.01
CA GLN A 34 -0.94 6.54 7.42
C GLN A 34 -2.17 6.13 8.23
N ILE A 35 -1.96 5.26 9.21
CA ILE A 35 -3.00 4.76 10.10
C ILE A 35 -2.60 4.94 11.55
N SER A 36 -3.56 4.84 12.46
CA SER A 36 -3.28 4.85 13.90
C SER A 36 -2.74 3.50 14.40
N GLY A 37 -2.13 3.51 15.59
CA GLY A 37 -1.73 2.27 16.26
C GLY A 37 -2.92 1.34 16.53
N ALA A 38 -4.09 1.89 16.84
CA ALA A 38 -5.31 1.11 17.04
C ALA A 38 -5.80 0.45 15.73
N GLU A 39 -5.75 1.17 14.61
CA GLU A 39 -6.07 0.62 13.29
C GLU A 39 -5.06 -0.47 12.88
N ALA A 40 -3.78 -0.27 13.14
CA ALA A 40 -2.75 -1.29 12.92
C ALA A 40 -3.02 -2.54 13.76
N LYS A 41 -3.35 -2.39 15.04
CA LYS A 41 -3.71 -3.51 15.92
C LYS A 41 -4.93 -4.26 15.41
N ALA A 42 -5.95 -3.56 14.96
CA ALA A 42 -7.15 -4.17 14.37
C ALA A 42 -6.81 -5.00 13.13
N LEU A 43 -5.92 -4.52 12.26
CA LEU A 43 -5.43 -5.27 11.11
C LEU A 43 -4.64 -6.51 11.53
N MET A 44 -3.78 -6.41 12.54
CA MET A 44 -3.05 -7.56 13.09
C MET A 44 -3.98 -8.64 13.64
N ASP A 45 -5.11 -8.24 14.21
CA ASP A 45 -6.09 -9.16 14.79
C ASP A 45 -7.02 -9.80 13.73
N SER A 46 -7.27 -9.13 12.61
CA SER A 46 -8.22 -9.57 11.58
C SER A 46 -7.57 -10.19 10.33
N GLU A 47 -6.32 -9.81 10.03
CA GLU A 47 -5.63 -10.24 8.82
C GLU A 47 -4.60 -11.33 9.13
N SER A 48 -4.20 -12.06 8.10
CA SER A 48 -3.10 -13.01 8.14
C SER A 48 -2.07 -12.68 7.06
N GLY A 49 -0.85 -13.20 7.21
CA GLY A 49 0.20 -13.00 6.20
C GLY A 49 0.76 -11.58 6.13
N TYR A 50 0.51 -10.74 7.10
CA TYR A 50 1.10 -9.40 7.20
C TYR A 50 2.51 -9.46 7.81
N ILE A 51 3.27 -8.41 7.55
CA ILE A 51 4.56 -8.15 8.19
C ILE A 51 4.43 -6.92 9.10
N ILE A 52 5.00 -7.02 10.30
CA ILE A 52 5.24 -5.86 11.15
C ILE A 52 6.71 -5.50 11.00
N LEU A 53 6.99 -4.28 10.52
CA LEU A 53 8.34 -3.81 10.25
C LEU A 53 8.75 -2.74 11.24
N ASP A 54 9.76 -3.03 12.03
CA ASP A 54 10.44 -2.06 12.90
C ASP A 54 11.56 -1.37 12.12
N ALA A 55 11.45 -0.07 11.93
CA ALA A 55 12.40 0.73 11.17
C ALA A 55 13.46 1.43 12.05
N ARG A 56 13.56 1.02 13.32
CA ARG A 56 14.50 1.56 14.30
C ARG A 56 15.89 0.91 14.19
N GLU A 57 16.74 1.17 15.15
CA GLU A 57 18.06 0.56 15.27
C GLU A 57 18.00 -0.75 16.08
N GLN A 58 19.04 -1.57 15.93
CA GLN A 58 19.12 -2.87 16.61
C GLN A 58 19.00 -2.74 18.13
N TYR A 59 19.67 -1.78 18.74
CA TYR A 59 19.63 -1.60 20.20
C TYR A 59 18.23 -1.22 20.72
N GLU A 60 17.46 -0.44 19.93
CA GLU A 60 16.10 -0.08 20.26
C GLU A 60 15.16 -1.32 20.18
N TYR A 61 15.36 -2.13 19.15
CA TYR A 61 14.63 -3.40 18.98
C TYR A 61 14.89 -4.35 20.15
N ASP A 62 16.13 -4.48 20.57
CA ASP A 62 16.55 -5.34 21.68
C ASP A 62 16.00 -4.86 23.04
N GLU A 63 15.80 -3.57 23.22
CA GLU A 63 15.17 -2.99 24.41
C GLU A 63 13.69 -3.28 24.52
N GLY A 64 13.03 -3.51 23.41
CA GLY A 64 11.60 -3.83 23.31
C GLY A 64 11.03 -3.53 21.93
N HIS A 65 10.21 -4.42 21.42
CA HIS A 65 9.57 -4.30 20.12
C HIS A 65 8.15 -4.90 20.12
N ILE A 66 7.38 -4.59 19.11
CA ILE A 66 6.04 -5.17 18.94
C ILE A 66 6.20 -6.65 18.63
N PRO A 67 5.41 -7.54 19.27
CA PRO A 67 5.51 -8.99 19.06
C PRO A 67 5.42 -9.36 17.58
N GLY A 68 6.35 -10.18 17.10
CA GLY A 68 6.43 -10.63 15.71
C GLY A 68 7.05 -9.61 14.73
N ALA A 69 7.46 -8.44 15.20
CA ALA A 69 8.12 -7.46 14.34
C ALA A 69 9.48 -7.96 13.85
N ILE A 70 9.78 -7.71 12.59
CA ILE A 70 11.12 -7.85 12.02
C ILE A 70 11.80 -6.49 11.96
N LEU A 71 13.11 -6.48 12.06
CA LEU A 71 13.91 -5.26 12.04
C LEU A 71 14.57 -5.07 10.68
N ILE A 72 14.26 -3.94 10.04
CA ILE A 72 15.07 -3.37 8.96
C ILE A 72 15.19 -1.88 9.26
N PRO A 73 16.34 -1.38 9.70
CA PRO A 73 16.54 0.03 9.95
C PRO A 73 16.17 0.88 8.72
N TYR A 74 15.60 2.05 8.95
CA TYR A 74 15.03 2.87 7.87
C TYR A 74 16.02 3.22 6.76
N ASP A 75 17.30 3.34 7.08
CA ASP A 75 18.39 3.63 6.15
C ASP A 75 18.92 2.37 5.43
N LYS A 76 18.41 1.19 5.75
CA LYS A 76 18.75 -0.11 5.14
C LYS A 76 17.64 -0.69 4.26
N ILE A 77 16.51 -0.02 4.14
CA ILE A 77 15.37 -0.53 3.36
C ILE A 77 15.76 -0.79 1.92
N ALA A 78 16.44 0.16 1.26
CA ALA A 78 16.84 0.01 -0.14
C ALA A 78 17.75 -1.21 -0.38
N ASP A 79 18.60 -1.55 0.60
CA ASP A 79 19.58 -2.64 0.47
C ASP A 79 19.02 -4.01 0.88
N CYS A 80 18.07 -4.06 1.81
CA CYS A 80 17.66 -5.29 2.49
C CYS A 80 16.22 -5.73 2.19
N ALA A 81 15.31 -4.80 1.84
CA ALA A 81 13.89 -5.11 1.80
C ALA A 81 13.54 -6.20 0.78
N GLU A 82 14.05 -6.16 -0.42
CA GLU A 82 13.69 -7.13 -1.47
C GLU A 82 14.12 -8.56 -1.12
N LYS A 83 15.19 -8.70 -0.36
CA LYS A 83 15.68 -10.00 0.12
C LYS A 83 14.82 -10.52 1.28
N GLU A 84 14.48 -9.65 2.24
CA GLU A 84 13.78 -10.02 3.46
C GLU A 84 12.26 -10.03 3.29
N LEU A 85 11.75 -9.25 2.35
CA LEU A 85 10.33 -9.09 2.04
C LEU A 85 10.08 -9.37 0.55
N PRO A 86 10.14 -10.64 0.12
CA PRO A 86 10.06 -10.98 -1.31
C PRO A 86 8.67 -10.76 -1.93
N ASP A 87 7.59 -10.76 -1.14
CA ASP A 87 6.24 -10.49 -1.62
C ASP A 87 5.92 -9.00 -1.56
N LYS A 88 5.93 -8.34 -2.72
CA LYS A 88 5.70 -6.90 -2.83
C LYS A 88 4.23 -6.47 -2.66
N ASP A 89 3.30 -7.40 -2.66
CA ASP A 89 1.87 -7.14 -2.48
C ASP A 89 1.39 -7.47 -1.06
N GLN A 90 2.27 -7.99 -0.23
CA GLN A 90 2.01 -8.30 1.16
C GLN A 90 1.74 -7.02 1.97
N LEU A 91 0.79 -7.10 2.91
CA LEU A 91 0.56 -6.02 3.87
C LEU A 91 1.78 -5.84 4.77
N ILE A 92 2.36 -4.66 4.76
CA ILE A 92 3.49 -4.27 5.61
C ILE A 92 3.04 -3.13 6.52
N LEU A 93 3.11 -3.37 7.82
CA LEU A 93 2.79 -2.42 8.87
C LEU A 93 4.10 -1.89 9.45
N VAL A 94 4.41 -0.62 9.19
CA VAL A 94 5.71 -0.01 9.50
C VAL A 94 5.60 0.92 10.68
N TYR A 95 6.50 0.81 11.63
CA TYR A 95 6.62 1.73 12.76
C TYR A 95 8.09 2.06 13.07
N CYS A 96 8.29 3.09 13.85
CA CYS A 96 9.57 3.40 14.46
C CYS A 96 9.37 3.83 15.91
N ARG A 97 10.18 4.78 16.41
CA ARG A 97 10.00 5.30 17.76
C ARG A 97 8.87 6.34 17.84
N SER A 98 8.87 7.34 16.96
CA SER A 98 7.95 8.49 16.97
C SER A 98 7.28 8.81 15.64
N GLY A 99 7.57 8.05 14.57
CA GLY A 99 6.92 8.17 13.27
C GLY A 99 7.78 8.79 12.16
N ARG A 100 8.89 9.44 12.43
CA ARG A 100 9.73 10.07 11.40
C ARG A 100 10.46 9.05 10.52
N ARG A 101 11.17 8.10 11.12
CA ARG A 101 11.93 7.05 10.40
C ARG A 101 11.02 6.07 9.67
N SER A 102 9.87 5.76 10.25
CA SER A 102 8.88 4.86 9.63
C SER A 102 8.28 5.45 8.36
N LYS A 103 8.10 6.75 8.28
CA LYS A 103 7.65 7.43 7.05
C LYS A 103 8.72 7.36 5.96
N ILE A 104 9.99 7.56 6.31
CA ILE A 104 11.11 7.40 5.37
C ILE A 104 11.18 5.95 4.87
N ALA A 105 11.07 4.99 5.78
CA ALA A 105 11.04 3.57 5.42
C ALA A 105 9.86 3.22 4.50
N ALA A 106 8.67 3.72 4.78
CA ALA A 106 7.48 3.51 3.96
C ALA A 106 7.65 4.10 2.55
N GLU A 107 8.21 5.30 2.43
CA GLU A 107 8.52 5.91 1.14
C GLU A 107 9.52 5.08 0.33
N GLU A 108 10.57 4.55 0.95
CA GLU A 108 11.54 3.69 0.29
C GLU A 108 10.93 2.36 -0.16
N LEU A 109 10.06 1.75 0.65
CA LEU A 109 9.33 0.54 0.26
C LEU A 109 8.47 0.80 -0.99
N VAL A 110 7.75 1.90 -1.01
CA VAL A 110 6.92 2.28 -2.15
C VAL A 110 7.77 2.50 -3.42
N LYS A 111 8.92 3.14 -3.32
CA LYS A 111 9.87 3.30 -4.44
C LYS A 111 10.38 1.94 -4.97
N LEU A 112 10.51 0.95 -4.11
CA LEU A 112 10.91 -0.42 -4.48
C LEU A 112 9.77 -1.24 -5.09
N GLY A 113 8.54 -0.71 -5.15
CA GLY A 113 7.38 -1.36 -5.76
C GLY A 113 6.48 -2.12 -4.80
N TYR A 114 6.63 -1.93 -3.48
CA TYR A 114 5.70 -2.48 -2.51
C TYR A 114 4.37 -1.74 -2.57
N THR A 115 3.27 -2.49 -2.69
CA THR A 115 1.95 -1.95 -3.05
C THR A 115 1.00 -1.80 -1.87
N ASN A 116 1.33 -2.37 -0.71
CA ASN A 116 0.42 -2.43 0.44
C ASN A 116 1.14 -2.07 1.74
N VAL A 117 1.59 -0.82 1.82
CA VAL A 117 2.38 -0.30 2.94
C VAL A 117 1.51 0.64 3.78
N LYS A 118 1.46 0.39 5.08
CA LYS A 118 0.78 1.23 6.06
C LYS A 118 1.73 1.61 7.19
N GLU A 119 1.87 2.89 7.42
CA GLU A 119 2.72 3.46 8.47
C GLU A 119 1.85 3.85 9.66
N PHE A 120 2.22 3.44 10.88
CA PHE A 120 1.37 3.67 12.05
C PHE A 120 2.06 4.39 13.22
N GLY A 121 3.07 5.19 12.93
CA GLY A 121 3.69 6.06 13.92
C GLY A 121 4.80 5.41 14.72
N GLY A 122 4.74 5.54 16.02
CA GLY A 122 5.83 5.15 16.89
C GLY A 122 5.43 4.29 18.07
N ILE A 123 6.39 3.50 18.53
CA ILE A 123 6.23 2.62 19.70
C ILE A 123 5.94 3.39 20.99
N ILE A 124 6.33 4.68 21.05
CA ILE A 124 6.03 5.53 22.21
C ILE A 124 4.54 5.74 22.42
N ASP A 125 3.74 5.64 21.36
CA ASP A 125 2.27 5.77 21.38
C ASP A 125 1.56 4.41 21.31
N TRP A 126 2.32 3.32 21.31
CA TRP A 126 1.77 1.96 21.25
C TRP A 126 1.26 1.52 22.61
N GLU A 127 -0.03 1.23 22.72
CA GLU A 127 -0.73 0.92 23.98
C GLU A 127 -0.87 -0.59 24.24
N TYR A 128 -0.29 -1.40 23.38
CA TYR A 128 -0.43 -2.87 23.44
C TYR A 128 0.88 -3.54 23.85
N GLU A 129 0.93 -4.87 23.77
CA GLU A 129 2.06 -5.67 24.19
C GLU A 129 3.37 -5.31 23.48
N ILE A 130 4.46 -5.36 24.26
CA ILE A 130 5.85 -5.25 23.81
C ILE A 130 6.61 -6.42 24.37
N VAL A 131 7.51 -7.00 23.57
CA VAL A 131 8.42 -8.09 23.95
C VAL A 131 9.88 -7.66 23.79
N LYS A 132 10.78 -8.43 24.43
CA LYS A 132 12.23 -8.25 24.29
C LYS A 132 12.87 -9.44 23.61
#